data_97ed2e240530c2e29c4936ab149fd851
#
_entry.id   97ed2e240530c2e29c4936ab149fd851
#
_cell.length_a   1.000
_cell.length_b   1.000
_cell.length_c   1.000
_cell.angle_alpha   90.00
_cell.angle_beta   90.00
_cell.angle_gamma   90.00
#
_symmetry.space_group_name_H-M   'P 1'
#
loop_
_entity.id
_entity.type
_entity.pdbx_description
1 polymer ?
#
loop_
_entity_poly.entity_id
_entity_poly.type
_entity_poly.pdbx_seq_one_letter_code
_entity_poly.pdbx_strand_id
1 'polypeptide(L)'
;MNNDIRSEVSKYNLPYNKLTIKSGVKIVDDRIVIKNKNNNDIDKTYNYLRSRAFDYFPYPIEESNKYEIYPYIEDVYEPREQKAMDMVHLLSLLHSKTTFYREVDIDKNKKIYEDIVNDIDYLNNYYNELISLIEKDVYMSPSSYLIARNINIIFSSIYYVKDNIDKWYKLIEDNKNERVSYIHNNINLDHYLKSDKPYLISWNKSRVDSPIYDLLSFYKNHYLEFDFD
;
A
#
# COMPACT_ATOMS: atom_id res chain seq x y z
N MET A 1 4.61 -25.04 17.88
CA MET A 1 4.08 -23.72 17.46
C MET A 1 2.91 -23.22 18.32
N ASN A 2 1.86 -24.02 18.53
CA ASN A 2 0.74 -23.62 19.41
C ASN A 2 1.14 -23.48 20.90
N ASN A 3 2.08 -24.29 21.39
CA ASN A 3 2.53 -24.23 22.79
C ASN A 3 3.30 -22.94 23.12
N ASP A 4 4.09 -22.42 22.17
CA ASP A 4 4.81 -21.15 22.33
C ASP A 4 3.85 -19.96 22.50
N ILE A 5 2.81 -19.91 21.69
CA ILE A 5 1.81 -18.84 21.75
C ILE A 5 1.00 -18.94 23.03
N ARG A 6 0.61 -20.16 23.42
CA ARG A 6 -0.15 -20.38 24.66
C ARG A 6 0.66 -19.98 25.88
N SER A 7 1.95 -20.30 25.91
CA SER A 7 2.85 -19.88 26.98
C SER A 7 3.02 -18.37 27.04
N GLU A 8 3.08 -17.71 25.87
CA GLU A 8 3.21 -16.25 25.78
C GLU A 8 1.93 -15.55 26.29
N VAL A 9 0.76 -15.97 25.78
CA VAL A 9 -0.55 -15.42 26.21
C VAL A 9 -0.80 -15.61 27.70
N SER A 10 -0.37 -16.77 28.27
CA SER A 10 -0.51 -17.06 29.70
C SER A 10 0.32 -16.12 30.57
N LYS A 11 1.45 -15.61 30.11
CA LYS A 11 2.29 -14.64 30.87
C LYS A 11 1.53 -13.35 31.17
N TYR A 12 0.60 -12.99 30.34
CA TYR A 12 -0.21 -11.77 30.45
C TYR A 12 -1.60 -12.01 31.08
N ASN A 13 -1.82 -13.18 31.66
CA ASN A 13 -3.11 -13.58 32.24
C ASN A 13 -4.30 -13.48 31.27
N LEU A 14 -4.05 -13.63 29.98
CA LEU A 14 -5.06 -13.57 28.95
C LEU A 14 -5.65 -14.98 28.71
N PRO A 15 -6.98 -15.10 28.49
CA PRO A 15 -7.61 -16.38 28.21
C PRO A 15 -7.11 -16.95 26.87
N TYR A 16 -7.03 -18.28 26.77
CA TYR A 16 -6.63 -18.98 25.55
C TYR A 16 -7.50 -20.24 25.39
N ASN A 17 -8.64 -20.08 24.74
CA ASN A 17 -9.56 -21.19 24.47
C ASN A 17 -9.58 -21.55 22.98
N LYS A 18 -9.63 -20.53 22.10
CA LYS A 18 -9.74 -20.69 20.65
C LYS A 18 -8.65 -19.90 19.96
N LEU A 19 -7.92 -20.55 19.06
CA LEU A 19 -6.95 -19.90 18.16
C LEU A 19 -7.48 -19.97 16.73
N THR A 20 -7.61 -18.83 16.10
CA THR A 20 -7.93 -18.71 14.66
C THR A 20 -6.74 -18.06 13.95
N ILE A 21 -6.37 -18.58 12.78
CA ILE A 21 -5.33 -17.99 11.94
C ILE A 21 -6.02 -17.40 10.71
N LYS A 22 -5.90 -16.09 10.52
CA LYS A 22 -6.45 -15.38 9.36
C LYS A 22 -5.36 -14.49 8.76
N SER A 23 -5.09 -14.67 7.45
CA SER A 23 -4.08 -13.87 6.73
C SER A 23 -2.71 -13.80 7.42
N GLY A 24 -2.25 -14.91 8.01
CA GLY A 24 -0.97 -14.98 8.74
C GLY A 24 -0.97 -14.36 10.13
N VAL A 25 -2.09 -13.82 10.59
CA VAL A 25 -2.29 -13.25 11.91
C VAL A 25 -3.01 -14.26 12.80
N LYS A 26 -2.63 -14.31 14.07
CA LYS A 26 -3.19 -15.23 15.06
C LYS A 26 -4.17 -14.47 15.94
N ILE A 27 -5.42 -14.92 15.95
CA ILE A 27 -6.51 -14.32 16.73
C ILE A 27 -6.87 -15.32 17.84
N VAL A 28 -6.88 -14.85 19.08
CA VAL A 28 -7.22 -15.67 20.27
C VAL A 28 -8.52 -15.17 20.88
N ASP A 29 -9.48 -16.08 20.97
CA ASP A 29 -10.81 -15.88 21.58
C ASP A 29 -11.59 -14.67 21.04
N ASP A 30 -11.28 -14.21 19.79
CA ASP A 30 -11.83 -13.00 19.19
C ASP A 30 -11.67 -11.75 20.12
N ARG A 31 -10.59 -11.73 20.93
CA ARG A 31 -10.26 -10.66 21.89
C ARG A 31 -8.90 -10.02 21.63
N ILE A 32 -7.95 -10.83 21.21
CA ILE A 32 -6.57 -10.36 20.96
C ILE A 32 -6.05 -10.87 19.64
N VAL A 33 -5.15 -10.07 19.10
CA VAL A 33 -4.43 -10.35 17.85
C VAL A 33 -2.94 -10.41 18.16
N ILE A 34 -2.30 -11.52 17.77
CA ILE A 34 -0.86 -11.73 17.98
C ILE A 34 -0.16 -11.66 16.64
N LYS A 35 0.80 -10.75 16.54
CA LYS A 35 1.70 -10.61 15.38
C LYS A 35 3.13 -10.96 15.78
N ASN A 36 3.88 -11.49 14.83
CA ASN A 36 5.33 -11.63 15.05
C ASN A 36 5.95 -10.23 15.05
N LYS A 37 6.83 -9.96 16.00
CA LYS A 37 7.55 -8.69 16.06
C LYS A 37 8.46 -8.58 14.82
N ASN A 38 8.30 -7.50 14.09
CA ASN A 38 9.18 -7.13 12.98
C ASN A 38 10.29 -6.22 13.54
N ASN A 39 11.44 -6.19 12.85
CA ASN A 39 12.57 -5.32 13.24
C ASN A 39 12.26 -3.82 13.07
N ASN A 40 11.10 -3.46 12.54
CA ASN A 40 10.68 -2.06 12.45
C ASN A 40 10.20 -1.58 13.82
N ASP A 41 10.75 -0.47 14.25
CA ASP A 41 10.39 0.20 15.50
C ASP A 41 9.01 0.86 15.35
N ILE A 42 7.96 0.05 15.52
CA ILE A 42 6.56 0.47 15.34
C ILE A 42 6.18 1.53 16.40
N ASP A 43 6.84 1.50 17.55
CA ASP A 43 6.61 2.48 18.61
C ASP A 43 6.98 3.89 18.19
N LYS A 44 8.06 4.05 17.44
CA LYS A 44 8.43 5.36 16.88
C LYS A 44 7.37 5.85 15.90
N THR A 45 6.82 4.94 15.08
CA THR A 45 5.72 5.25 14.17
C THR A 45 4.50 5.76 14.93
N TYR A 46 4.05 4.99 15.93
CA TYR A 46 2.86 5.35 16.71
C TYR A 46 3.06 6.64 17.51
N ASN A 47 4.21 6.83 18.14
CA ASN A 47 4.54 8.05 18.86
C ASN A 47 4.56 9.28 17.93
N TYR A 48 5.11 9.14 16.74
CA TYR A 48 5.08 10.20 15.74
C TYR A 48 3.64 10.54 15.31
N LEU A 49 2.84 9.54 14.96
CA LEU A 49 1.45 9.74 14.54
C LEU A 49 0.61 10.42 15.64
N ARG A 50 0.78 10.01 16.90
CA ARG A 50 0.13 10.66 18.06
C ARG A 50 0.55 12.12 18.21
N SER A 51 1.83 12.41 18.04
CA SER A 51 2.31 13.79 18.11
C SER A 51 1.68 14.70 17.08
N ARG A 52 1.17 14.10 15.98
CA ARG A 52 0.42 14.78 14.91
C ARG A 52 -1.10 14.70 15.09
N ALA A 53 -1.58 14.26 16.26
CA ALA A 53 -2.99 14.04 16.58
C ALA A 53 -3.69 13.09 15.58
N PHE A 54 -2.97 12.08 15.08
CA PHE A 54 -3.52 10.97 14.31
C PHE A 54 -3.51 9.71 15.18
N ASP A 55 -4.69 9.30 15.64
CA ASP A 55 -4.90 8.22 16.61
C ASP A 55 -5.87 7.15 16.08
N TYR A 56 -5.72 6.79 14.80
CA TYR A 56 -6.59 5.85 14.08
C TYR A 56 -5.88 4.51 13.82
N PHE A 57 -5.23 3.96 14.84
CA PHE A 57 -4.55 2.67 14.82
C PHE A 57 -4.66 1.99 16.18
N PRO A 58 -4.66 0.63 16.23
CA PRO A 58 -4.66 -0.09 17.50
C PRO A 58 -3.30 0.02 18.17
N TYR A 59 -3.32 0.23 19.49
CA TYR A 59 -2.12 0.15 20.32
C TYR A 59 -1.84 -1.28 20.74
N PRO A 60 -0.57 -1.70 20.80
CA PRO A 60 -0.23 -2.96 21.43
C PRO A 60 -0.64 -2.91 22.92
N ILE A 61 -1.28 -3.97 23.40
CA ILE A 61 -1.61 -4.16 24.80
C ILE A 61 -0.32 -4.53 25.53
N GLU A 62 0.44 -5.43 24.91
CA GLU A 62 1.69 -5.98 25.44
C GLU A 62 2.66 -6.28 24.30
N GLU A 63 3.94 -6.25 24.62
CA GLU A 63 5.05 -6.58 23.74
C GLU A 63 6.00 -7.57 24.37
N SER A 64 6.44 -8.54 23.59
CA SER A 64 7.52 -9.44 23.95
C SER A 64 8.66 -9.34 22.93
N ASN A 65 9.75 -10.07 23.19
CA ASN A 65 10.87 -10.12 22.24
C ASN A 65 10.49 -10.73 20.88
N LYS A 66 9.40 -11.52 20.81
CA LYS A 66 8.98 -12.25 19.61
C LYS A 66 7.64 -11.79 19.05
N TYR A 67 6.77 -11.25 19.91
CA TYR A 67 5.37 -10.99 19.56
C TYR A 67 4.93 -9.62 20.03
N GLU A 68 4.02 -9.04 19.27
CA GLU A 68 3.22 -7.88 19.62
C GLU A 68 1.77 -8.34 19.79
N ILE A 69 1.12 -7.95 20.86
CA ILE A 69 -0.25 -8.32 21.20
C ILE A 69 -1.14 -7.08 21.10
N TYR A 70 -2.11 -7.13 20.23
CA TYR A 70 -3.08 -6.05 19.99
C TYR A 70 -4.47 -6.44 20.45
N PRO A 71 -5.34 -5.48 20.77
CA PRO A 71 -6.76 -5.75 20.94
C PRO A 71 -7.35 -6.23 19.60
N TYR A 72 -8.26 -7.18 19.66
CA TYR A 72 -9.08 -7.54 18.50
C TYR A 72 -10.10 -6.43 18.27
N ILE A 73 -10.15 -5.90 17.06
CA ILE A 73 -11.12 -4.89 16.63
C ILE A 73 -12.13 -5.61 15.76
N GLU A 74 -13.38 -5.63 16.22
CA GLU A 74 -14.50 -6.15 15.43
C GLU A 74 -14.82 -5.15 14.31
N ASP A 75 -14.68 -5.61 13.06
CA ASP A 75 -14.98 -4.82 11.89
C ASP A 75 -16.49 -4.83 11.62
N VAL A 76 -17.13 -3.69 11.70
CA VAL A 76 -18.54 -3.52 11.37
C VAL A 76 -18.70 -3.63 9.86
N TYR A 77 -19.60 -4.50 9.42
CA TYR A 77 -19.87 -4.67 8.00
C TYR A 77 -20.39 -3.38 7.36
N GLU A 78 -19.79 -3.01 6.26
CA GLU A 78 -20.24 -1.95 5.37
C GLU A 78 -20.01 -2.32 3.89
N PRO A 79 -20.75 -1.73 2.95
CA PRO A 79 -20.52 -1.92 1.52
C PRO A 79 -19.07 -1.58 1.15
N ARG A 80 -18.48 -2.35 0.22
CA ARG A 80 -17.06 -2.19 -0.14
C ARG A 80 -16.73 -0.80 -0.68
N GLU A 81 -17.63 -0.20 -1.45
CA GLU A 81 -17.50 1.16 -1.98
C GLU A 81 -17.45 2.19 -0.85
N GLN A 82 -18.31 2.05 0.16
CA GLN A 82 -18.30 2.93 1.33
C GLN A 82 -17.01 2.76 2.12
N LYS A 83 -16.58 1.51 2.33
CA LYS A 83 -15.32 1.19 3.00
C LYS A 83 -14.11 1.81 2.29
N ALA A 84 -14.11 1.77 0.95
CA ALA A 84 -13.08 2.39 0.13
C ALA A 84 -13.06 3.91 0.31
N MET A 85 -14.21 4.56 0.26
CA MET A 85 -14.32 6.01 0.47
C MET A 85 -13.88 6.43 1.88
N ASP A 86 -14.33 5.72 2.90
CA ASP A 86 -13.97 5.98 4.30
C ASP A 86 -12.45 5.81 4.51
N MET A 87 -11.85 4.80 3.89
CA MET A 87 -10.40 4.59 3.93
C MET A 87 -9.64 5.72 3.22
N VAL A 88 -10.09 6.17 2.05
CA VAL A 88 -9.47 7.31 1.33
C VAL A 88 -9.58 8.59 2.15
N HIS A 89 -10.72 8.84 2.81
CA HIS A 89 -10.87 9.97 3.73
C HIS A 89 -9.89 9.89 4.90
N LEU A 90 -9.71 8.70 5.48
CA LEU A 90 -8.77 8.49 6.58
C LEU A 90 -7.32 8.68 6.15
N LEU A 91 -6.95 8.25 4.93
CA LEU A 91 -5.65 8.52 4.34
C LEU A 91 -5.42 10.01 4.08
N SER A 92 -6.44 10.71 3.57
CA SER A 92 -6.38 12.16 3.40
C SER A 92 -6.12 12.87 4.73
N LEU A 93 -6.77 12.43 5.80
CA LEU A 93 -6.53 12.95 7.15
C LEU A 93 -5.10 12.65 7.63
N LEU A 94 -4.60 11.43 7.44
CA LEU A 94 -3.22 11.04 7.74
C LEU A 94 -2.23 11.98 7.03
N HIS A 95 -2.38 12.11 5.72
CA HIS A 95 -1.49 12.93 4.90
C HIS A 95 -1.55 14.40 5.32
N SER A 96 -2.74 14.96 5.54
CA SER A 96 -2.89 16.37 5.93
C SER A 96 -2.22 16.69 7.28
N LYS A 97 -2.31 15.78 8.25
CA LYS A 97 -1.73 15.96 9.59
C LYS A 97 -0.21 15.74 9.60
N THR A 98 0.32 14.96 8.69
CA THR A 98 1.74 14.58 8.67
C THR A 98 2.54 15.23 7.55
N THR A 99 1.91 16.09 6.72
CA THR A 99 2.57 16.79 5.63
C THR A 99 3.64 17.77 6.14
N PHE A 100 4.78 17.75 5.48
CA PHE A 100 5.84 18.74 5.59
C PHE A 100 6.64 18.84 4.28
N TYR A 101 7.52 19.82 4.20
CA TYR A 101 8.42 20.00 3.07
C TYR A 101 9.84 19.61 3.47
N ARG A 102 10.53 18.91 2.58
CA ARG A 102 11.95 18.59 2.72
C ARG A 102 12.69 18.96 1.42
N GLU A 103 14.00 19.04 1.47
CA GLU A 103 14.82 19.19 0.27
C GLU A 103 14.60 18.01 -0.67
N VAL A 104 14.58 18.31 -1.97
CA VAL A 104 14.44 17.29 -3.02
C VAL A 104 15.70 16.43 -3.07
N ASP A 105 15.52 15.13 -2.98
CA ASP A 105 16.57 14.15 -3.24
C ASP A 105 16.70 13.95 -4.76
N ILE A 106 17.60 14.74 -5.37
CA ILE A 106 17.80 14.75 -6.83
C ILE A 106 18.28 13.38 -7.30
N ASP A 107 19.18 12.72 -6.57
CA ASP A 107 19.75 11.43 -6.98
C ASP A 107 18.67 10.33 -6.97
N LYS A 108 17.82 10.31 -5.94
CA LYS A 108 16.68 9.41 -5.86
C LYS A 108 15.71 9.63 -7.03
N ASN A 109 15.35 10.88 -7.31
CA ASN A 109 14.41 11.20 -8.38
C ASN A 109 15.00 10.96 -9.77
N LYS A 110 16.30 11.21 -9.96
CA LYS A 110 17.03 10.86 -11.19
C LYS A 110 16.97 9.35 -11.45
N LYS A 111 17.20 8.55 -10.44
CA LYS A 111 17.08 7.10 -10.56
C LYS A 111 15.67 6.66 -10.96
N ILE A 112 14.63 7.25 -10.34
CA ILE A 112 13.22 6.97 -10.72
C ILE A 112 12.99 7.35 -12.19
N TYR A 113 13.49 8.49 -12.64
CA TYR A 113 13.40 8.92 -14.03
C TYR A 113 14.05 7.91 -14.98
N GLU A 114 15.29 7.52 -14.70
CA GLU A 114 16.06 6.57 -15.52
C GLU A 114 15.37 5.19 -15.56
N ASP A 115 14.88 4.69 -14.41
CA ASP A 115 14.17 3.43 -14.33
C ASP A 115 12.88 3.46 -15.19
N ILE A 116 12.09 4.55 -15.11
CA ILE A 116 10.86 4.70 -15.91
C ILE A 116 11.17 4.79 -17.41
N VAL A 117 12.21 5.55 -17.82
CA VAL A 117 12.61 5.66 -19.23
C VAL A 117 13.03 4.29 -19.77
N ASN A 118 13.82 3.54 -19.01
CA ASN A 118 14.25 2.21 -19.41
C ASN A 118 13.06 1.24 -19.54
N ASP A 119 12.13 1.28 -18.60
CA ASP A 119 10.91 0.44 -18.62
C ASP A 119 10.03 0.78 -19.83
N ILE A 120 9.87 2.06 -20.15
CA ILE A 120 9.09 2.52 -21.33
C ILE A 120 9.72 2.03 -22.63
N ASP A 121 11.04 2.20 -22.78
CA ASP A 121 11.76 1.77 -23.97
C ASP A 121 11.72 0.24 -24.12
N TYR A 122 11.82 -0.51 -23.00
CA TYR A 122 11.64 -1.96 -22.99
C TYR A 122 10.23 -2.36 -23.43
N LEU A 123 9.18 -1.74 -22.86
CA LEU A 123 7.80 -2.04 -23.20
C LEU A 123 7.48 -1.69 -24.65
N ASN A 124 7.99 -0.56 -25.14
CA ASN A 124 7.80 -0.17 -26.54
C ASN A 124 8.41 -1.20 -27.50
N ASN A 125 9.63 -1.65 -27.26
CA ASN A 125 10.28 -2.67 -28.06
C ASN A 125 9.55 -4.01 -27.97
N TYR A 126 9.20 -4.44 -26.76
CA TYR A 126 8.47 -5.68 -26.54
C TYR A 126 7.15 -5.76 -27.28
N TYR A 127 6.33 -4.70 -27.22
CA TYR A 127 5.03 -4.70 -27.91
C TYR A 127 5.17 -4.56 -29.43
N ASN A 128 6.18 -3.84 -29.93
CA ASN A 128 6.47 -3.83 -31.38
C ASN A 128 6.86 -5.21 -31.90
N GLU A 129 7.74 -5.92 -31.20
CA GLU A 129 8.12 -7.31 -31.54
C GLU A 129 6.92 -8.25 -31.48
N LEU A 130 6.12 -8.16 -30.39
CA LEU A 130 4.94 -8.98 -30.18
C LEU A 130 3.91 -8.81 -31.32
N ILE A 131 3.61 -7.56 -31.71
CA ILE A 131 2.70 -7.29 -32.84
C ILE A 131 3.28 -7.83 -34.14
N SER A 132 4.55 -7.65 -34.41
CA SER A 132 5.21 -8.18 -35.60
C SER A 132 5.16 -9.71 -35.68
N LEU A 133 5.15 -10.41 -34.54
CA LEU A 133 4.94 -11.87 -34.51
C LEU A 133 3.49 -12.23 -34.79
N ILE A 134 2.54 -11.53 -34.15
CA ILE A 134 1.08 -11.77 -34.34
C ILE A 134 0.67 -11.55 -35.80
N GLU A 135 1.21 -10.54 -36.45
CA GLU A 135 0.90 -10.22 -37.86
C GLU A 135 1.42 -11.27 -38.86
N LYS A 136 2.38 -12.09 -38.46
CA LYS A 136 2.89 -13.20 -39.29
C LYS A 136 2.02 -14.44 -39.24
N ASP A 137 1.15 -14.55 -38.23
CA ASP A 137 0.28 -15.70 -38.05
C ASP A 137 -0.84 -15.69 -39.11
N VAL A 138 -1.05 -16.80 -39.81
CA VAL A 138 -2.18 -16.98 -40.75
C VAL A 138 -3.51 -16.97 -40.00
N TYR A 139 -3.56 -17.51 -38.78
CA TYR A 139 -4.71 -17.51 -37.89
C TYR A 139 -4.30 -17.01 -36.52
N MET A 140 -4.85 -15.87 -36.11
CA MET A 140 -4.61 -15.34 -34.76
C MET A 140 -5.33 -16.17 -33.71
N SER A 141 -4.63 -16.46 -32.61
CA SER A 141 -5.28 -16.97 -31.40
C SER A 141 -6.24 -15.92 -30.81
N PRO A 142 -7.24 -16.31 -30.00
CA PRO A 142 -8.12 -15.33 -29.33
C PRO A 142 -7.36 -14.30 -28.50
N SER A 143 -6.28 -14.69 -27.82
CA SER A 143 -5.43 -13.78 -27.07
C SER A 143 -4.65 -12.83 -27.97
N SER A 144 -4.07 -13.31 -29.07
CA SER A 144 -3.38 -12.48 -30.06
C SER A 144 -4.33 -11.44 -30.68
N TYR A 145 -5.56 -11.85 -31.00
CA TYR A 145 -6.58 -10.93 -31.49
C TYR A 145 -6.93 -9.83 -30.48
N LEU A 146 -7.09 -10.17 -29.20
CA LEU A 146 -7.36 -9.20 -28.15
C LEU A 146 -6.22 -8.19 -27.98
N ILE A 147 -4.96 -8.66 -28.03
CA ILE A 147 -3.79 -7.79 -27.98
C ILE A 147 -3.78 -6.86 -29.21
N ALA A 148 -3.88 -7.40 -30.43
CA ALA A 148 -3.85 -6.61 -31.64
C ALA A 148 -4.96 -5.55 -31.67
N ARG A 149 -6.17 -5.91 -31.22
CA ARG A 149 -7.32 -4.98 -31.15
C ARG A 149 -7.08 -3.82 -30.19
N ASN A 150 -6.35 -4.04 -29.10
CA ASN A 150 -6.16 -3.05 -28.04
C ASN A 150 -4.76 -2.42 -28.06
N ILE A 151 -3.92 -2.73 -29.03
CA ILE A 151 -2.52 -2.28 -29.06
C ILE A 151 -2.39 -0.76 -29.08
N ASN A 152 -3.35 -0.05 -29.66
CA ASN A 152 -3.37 1.41 -29.70
C ASN A 152 -3.45 2.02 -28.29
N ILE A 153 -4.16 1.38 -27.35
CA ILE A 153 -4.25 1.84 -25.96
C ILE A 153 -2.88 1.73 -25.31
N ILE A 154 -2.18 0.61 -25.54
CA ILE A 154 -0.84 0.37 -24.99
C ILE A 154 0.15 1.43 -25.51
N PHE A 155 0.23 1.61 -26.83
CA PHE A 155 1.14 2.60 -27.41
C PHE A 155 0.79 4.03 -27.00
N SER A 156 -0.51 4.38 -26.97
CA SER A 156 -0.93 5.70 -26.48
C SER A 156 -0.50 5.94 -25.04
N SER A 157 -0.58 4.92 -24.17
CA SER A 157 -0.13 5.02 -22.79
C SER A 157 1.40 5.18 -22.70
N ILE A 158 2.15 4.42 -23.51
CA ILE A 158 3.63 4.55 -23.59
C ILE A 158 4.02 5.97 -24.04
N TYR A 159 3.40 6.49 -25.10
CA TYR A 159 3.67 7.84 -25.60
C TYR A 159 3.28 8.91 -24.56
N TYR A 160 2.16 8.74 -23.89
CA TYR A 160 1.73 9.67 -22.84
C TYR A 160 2.78 9.75 -21.70
N VAL A 161 3.26 8.60 -21.23
CA VAL A 161 4.27 8.58 -20.17
C VAL A 161 5.59 9.19 -20.68
N LYS A 162 6.01 8.83 -21.90
CA LYS A 162 7.25 9.37 -22.52
C LYS A 162 7.21 10.90 -22.69
N ASP A 163 6.05 11.46 -23.09
CA ASP A 163 5.89 12.92 -23.24
C ASP A 163 5.85 13.65 -21.88
N ASN A 164 5.45 13.00 -20.81
CA ASN A 164 5.29 13.65 -19.51
C ASN A 164 6.45 13.40 -18.54
N ILE A 165 7.25 12.34 -18.72
CA ILE A 165 8.35 12.03 -17.79
C ILE A 165 9.43 13.11 -17.80
N ASP A 166 9.77 13.66 -18.96
CA ASP A 166 10.74 14.75 -19.09
C ASP A 166 10.23 16.03 -18.43
N LYS A 167 8.94 16.33 -18.57
CA LYS A 167 8.28 17.47 -17.92
C LYS A 167 8.31 17.33 -16.40
N TRP A 168 8.02 16.12 -15.92
CA TRP A 168 8.08 15.81 -14.49
C TRP A 168 9.50 16.00 -13.94
N TYR A 169 10.52 15.47 -14.64
CA TYR A 169 11.89 15.55 -14.16
C TYR A 169 12.41 17.00 -14.13
N LYS A 170 12.07 17.83 -15.12
CA LYS A 170 12.35 19.26 -15.09
C LYS A 170 11.72 19.97 -13.91
N LEU A 171 10.46 19.63 -13.56
CA LEU A 171 9.82 20.19 -12.37
C LEU A 171 10.55 19.80 -11.08
N ILE A 172 11.14 18.61 -11.02
CA ILE A 172 11.96 18.17 -9.89
C ILE A 172 13.26 18.96 -9.80
N GLU A 173 13.94 19.18 -10.91
CA GLU A 173 15.19 19.97 -10.97
C GLU A 173 14.96 21.44 -10.59
N ASP A 174 13.83 22.03 -10.98
CA ASP A 174 13.47 23.41 -10.70
C ASP A 174 13.03 23.64 -9.25
N ASN A 175 12.56 22.61 -8.56
CA ASN A 175 12.06 22.72 -7.20
C ASN A 175 13.13 22.34 -6.17
N LYS A 176 13.34 23.21 -5.18
CA LYS A 176 14.25 22.95 -4.06
C LYS A 176 13.65 22.06 -2.99
N ASN A 177 12.33 22.07 -2.87
CA ASN A 177 11.61 21.34 -1.83
C ASN A 177 10.49 20.48 -2.42
N GLU A 178 10.34 19.29 -1.88
CA GLU A 178 9.23 18.38 -2.17
C GLU A 178 8.26 18.27 -0.99
N ARG A 179 7.00 18.12 -1.30
CA ARG A 179 5.96 17.84 -0.30
C ARG A 179 5.94 16.35 0.01
N VAL A 180 6.13 16.00 1.27
CA VAL A 180 6.06 14.63 1.78
C VAL A 180 5.12 14.51 2.95
N SER A 181 4.67 13.30 3.22
CA SER A 181 3.88 12.94 4.40
C SER A 181 4.34 11.60 4.95
N TYR A 182 3.86 11.26 6.14
CA TYR A 182 4.00 9.90 6.63
C TYR A 182 2.95 9.03 5.93
N ILE A 183 3.38 8.13 5.07
CA ILE A 183 2.52 7.25 4.29
C ILE A 183 2.40 5.88 4.94
N HIS A 184 1.25 5.24 4.76
CA HIS A 184 1.01 3.89 5.24
C HIS A 184 1.75 2.84 4.40
N ASN A 185 1.82 3.05 3.09
CA ASN A 185 2.56 2.24 2.09
C ASN A 185 2.18 0.74 2.06
N ASN A 186 1.00 0.40 2.56
CA ASN A 186 0.45 -0.97 2.56
C ASN A 186 -1.07 -0.93 2.48
N ILE A 187 -1.61 -0.12 1.55
CA ILE A 187 -3.04 0.15 1.46
C ILE A 187 -3.78 -1.02 0.83
N ASN A 188 -4.72 -1.56 1.60
CA ASN A 188 -5.67 -2.59 1.21
C ASN A 188 -6.92 -2.42 2.07
N LEU A 189 -8.11 -2.74 1.53
CA LEU A 189 -9.37 -2.66 2.28
C LEU A 189 -9.39 -3.55 3.53
N ASP A 190 -8.64 -4.66 3.52
CA ASP A 190 -8.49 -5.52 4.69
C ASP A 190 -7.66 -4.88 5.82
N HIS A 191 -6.97 -3.78 5.52
CA HIS A 191 -6.20 -3.02 6.52
C HIS A 191 -6.98 -1.84 7.10
N TYR A 192 -8.19 -1.62 6.64
CA TYR A 192 -9.14 -0.67 7.22
C TYR A 192 -10.20 -1.44 8.02
N LEU A 193 -10.36 -1.09 9.28
CA LEU A 193 -11.39 -1.65 10.16
C LEU A 193 -12.26 -0.51 10.70
N LYS A 194 -13.57 -0.74 10.69
CA LYS A 194 -14.55 0.19 11.25
C LYS A 194 -15.15 -0.41 12.51
N SER A 195 -15.04 0.32 13.63
CA SER A 195 -15.64 -0.07 14.91
C SER A 195 -16.25 1.18 15.57
N ASP A 196 -15.88 1.49 16.79
CA ASP A 196 -16.19 2.76 17.47
C ASP A 196 -15.62 3.98 16.74
N LYS A 197 -14.49 3.79 16.09
CA LYS A 197 -13.85 4.74 15.15
C LYS A 197 -13.19 3.95 14.00
N PRO A 198 -12.78 4.61 12.92
CA PRO A 198 -11.98 3.95 11.90
C PRO A 198 -10.57 3.63 12.40
N TYR A 199 -10.01 2.50 11.95
CA TYR A 199 -8.65 2.08 12.26
C TYR A 199 -7.90 1.68 10.99
N LEU A 200 -6.64 2.11 10.88
CA LEU A 200 -5.68 1.55 9.94
C LEU A 200 -4.75 0.61 10.68
N ILE A 201 -4.57 -0.60 10.14
CA ILE A 201 -3.69 -1.64 10.70
C ILE A 201 -2.56 -1.96 9.72
N SER A 202 -1.54 -2.72 10.18
CA SER A 202 -0.44 -3.20 9.31
C SER A 202 0.54 -2.11 8.86
N TRP A 203 1.01 -1.30 9.79
CA TRP A 203 1.93 -0.17 9.59
C TRP A 203 3.40 -0.55 9.31
N ASN A 204 3.69 -1.83 9.12
CA ASN A 204 5.04 -2.36 8.98
C ASN A 204 5.82 -1.86 7.74
N LYS A 205 5.15 -1.25 6.77
CA LYS A 205 5.77 -0.67 5.57
C LYS A 205 5.73 0.86 5.54
N SER A 206 5.20 1.47 6.59
CA SER A 206 5.04 2.92 6.67
C SER A 206 6.38 3.65 6.66
N ARG A 207 6.40 4.81 6.04
CA ARG A 207 7.59 5.66 5.90
C ARG A 207 7.21 7.09 5.55
N VAL A 208 8.20 7.98 5.56
CA VAL A 208 8.05 9.33 5.00
C VAL A 208 8.33 9.27 3.50
N ASP A 209 7.32 9.62 2.70
CA ASP A 209 7.44 9.70 1.25
C ASP A 209 6.31 10.55 0.64
N SER A 210 6.23 10.62 -0.70
CA SER A 210 5.13 11.28 -1.38
C SER A 210 3.79 10.58 -1.10
N PRO A 211 2.72 11.32 -0.73
CA PRO A 211 1.40 10.74 -0.47
C PRO A 211 0.79 10.00 -1.67
N ILE A 212 1.28 10.25 -2.89
CA ILE A 212 0.82 9.56 -4.09
C ILE A 212 1.06 8.03 -4.02
N TYR A 213 2.06 7.57 -3.28
CA TYR A 213 2.32 6.13 -3.16
C TYR A 213 1.21 5.36 -2.44
N ASP A 214 0.51 5.98 -1.50
CA ASP A 214 -0.67 5.36 -0.88
C ASP A 214 -1.82 5.24 -1.88
N LEU A 215 -2.06 6.27 -2.70
CA LEU A 215 -3.09 6.23 -3.75
C LEU A 215 -2.74 5.21 -4.85
N LEU A 216 -1.47 5.14 -5.27
CA LEU A 216 -1.01 4.13 -6.22
C LEU A 216 -1.14 2.72 -5.66
N SER A 217 -0.84 2.52 -4.39
CA SER A 217 -1.02 1.23 -3.71
C SER A 217 -2.50 0.83 -3.67
N PHE A 218 -3.39 1.79 -3.37
CA PHE A 218 -4.83 1.56 -3.40
C PHE A 218 -5.31 1.19 -4.80
N TYR A 219 -4.98 2.00 -5.80
CA TYR A 219 -5.32 1.75 -7.20
C TYR A 219 -4.83 0.36 -7.65
N LYS A 220 -3.56 0.04 -7.43
CA LYS A 220 -2.96 -1.24 -7.84
C LYS A 220 -3.67 -2.45 -7.22
N ASN A 221 -4.15 -2.34 -6.00
CA ASN A 221 -4.81 -3.44 -5.31
C ASN A 221 -6.29 -3.59 -5.69
N HIS A 222 -6.95 -2.53 -6.19
CA HIS A 222 -8.40 -2.48 -6.33
C HIS A 222 -8.91 -2.00 -7.70
N TYR A 223 -8.03 -1.81 -8.72
CA TYR A 223 -8.43 -1.26 -10.03
C TYR A 223 -9.45 -2.10 -10.79
N LEU A 224 -9.60 -3.39 -10.45
CA LEU A 224 -10.63 -4.27 -11.02
C LEU A 224 -11.94 -4.26 -10.22
N GLU A 225 -11.95 -3.66 -9.03
CA GLU A 225 -13.08 -3.70 -8.11
C GLU A 225 -13.88 -2.39 -8.13
N PHE A 226 -13.22 -1.27 -8.39
CA PHE A 226 -13.79 0.07 -8.35
C PHE A 226 -13.57 0.81 -9.66
N ASP A 227 -14.50 1.68 -9.98
CA ASP A 227 -14.34 2.71 -11.00
C ASP A 227 -13.56 3.87 -10.39
N PHE A 228 -12.49 4.28 -11.07
CA PHE A 228 -11.60 5.35 -10.62
C PHE A 228 -11.71 6.61 -11.50
N ASP A 229 -12.77 6.72 -12.32
CA ASP A 229 -13.04 7.87 -13.19
C ASP A 229 -13.43 9.15 -12.42
#